data_8d6920ccf81af25490d85243bc3576c9
#
_entry.id   8d6920ccf81af25490d85243bc3576c9
#
_cell.length_a   1.000
_cell.length_b   1.000
_cell.length_c   1.000
_cell.angle_alpha   90.00
_cell.angle_beta   90.00
_cell.angle_gamma   90.00
#
_symmetry.space_group_name_H-M   'P 1'
#
loop_
_entity.id
_entity.type
_entity.pdbx_description
1 polymer ?
#
loop_
_entity_poly.entity_id
_entity_poly.type
_entity_poly.pdbx_seq_one_letter_code
_entity_poly.pdbx_strand_id
1 'polypeptide(L)'
;MQPTRIATNDRLSAAVCFEALVFLSGQVPDQAEDIHGQTREVLAKIDALLAEAGSRKERILSATIYLKDIARDFAALNEVWTQWLPTGQAPSRTTVQAELARPSVLVEITVVAARG
;
A
#
# COMPACT_ATOMS: atom_id res chain seq x y z
N MET A 1 -8.43 -24.69 -6.81
CA MET A 1 -8.69 -23.23 -6.79
C MET A 1 -7.55 -22.53 -7.48
N GLN A 2 -7.85 -21.59 -8.33
CA GLN A 2 -6.82 -20.82 -9.05
C GLN A 2 -6.78 -19.38 -8.52
N PRO A 3 -5.61 -18.82 -8.35
CA PRO A 3 -5.52 -17.39 -8.03
C PRO A 3 -6.04 -16.53 -9.19
N THR A 4 -6.65 -15.41 -8.85
CA THR A 4 -7.04 -14.39 -9.82
C THR A 4 -6.03 -13.27 -9.77
N ARG A 5 -5.56 -12.81 -10.93
CA ARG A 5 -4.51 -11.79 -11.00
C ARG A 5 -5.03 -10.52 -11.65
N ILE A 6 -4.58 -9.38 -11.14
CA ILE A 6 -4.98 -8.06 -11.62
C ILE A 6 -3.74 -7.32 -12.11
N ALA A 7 -3.83 -6.73 -13.31
CA ALA A 7 -2.78 -5.90 -13.89
C ALA A 7 -1.43 -6.64 -13.92
N THR A 8 -1.42 -7.76 -14.62
CA THR A 8 -0.26 -8.66 -14.69
C THR A 8 0.66 -8.27 -15.85
N ASN A 9 1.96 -8.27 -15.60
CA ASN A 9 2.98 -8.17 -16.64
C ASN A 9 3.99 -9.32 -16.47
N ASP A 10 5.15 -9.25 -17.15
CA ASP A 10 6.12 -10.33 -17.13
C ASP A 10 6.76 -10.57 -15.76
N ARG A 11 6.70 -9.59 -14.87
CA ARG A 11 7.40 -9.67 -13.58
C ARG A 11 6.47 -9.78 -12.38
N LEU A 12 5.28 -9.16 -12.45
CA LEU A 12 4.40 -9.12 -11.29
C LEU A 12 2.95 -8.87 -11.68
N SER A 13 2.06 -9.09 -10.72
CA SER A 13 0.68 -8.64 -10.76
C SER A 13 0.51 -7.54 -9.72
N ALA A 14 -0.28 -6.51 -10.02
CA ALA A 14 -0.56 -5.47 -9.02
C ALA A 14 -1.30 -6.04 -7.82
N ALA A 15 -2.17 -7.02 -8.07
CA ALA A 15 -2.86 -7.73 -7.00
C ALA A 15 -3.05 -9.20 -7.36
N VAL A 16 -3.05 -10.06 -6.36
CA VAL A 16 -3.40 -11.47 -6.51
C VAL A 16 -4.46 -11.80 -5.47
N CYS A 17 -5.57 -12.35 -5.94
CA CYS A 17 -6.67 -12.78 -5.08
C CYS A 17 -6.68 -14.30 -5.00
N PHE A 18 -6.79 -14.84 -3.80
CA PHE A 18 -6.93 -16.26 -3.60
C PHE A 18 -7.90 -16.48 -2.45
N GLU A 19 -9.03 -17.14 -2.76
CA GLU A 19 -10.11 -17.33 -1.80
C GLU A 19 -10.54 -16.00 -1.20
N ALA A 20 -10.50 -15.84 0.13
CA ALA A 20 -10.94 -14.63 0.81
C ALA A 20 -9.84 -13.58 0.97
N LEU A 21 -8.67 -13.78 0.36
CA LEU A 21 -7.52 -12.89 0.55
C LEU A 21 -7.13 -12.16 -0.71
N VAL A 22 -6.63 -10.95 -0.52
CA VAL A 22 -6.07 -10.12 -1.58
C VAL A 22 -4.66 -9.72 -1.15
N PHE A 23 -3.69 -9.94 -2.04
CA PHE A 23 -2.29 -9.57 -1.83
C PHE A 23 -1.94 -8.49 -2.84
N LEU A 24 -1.58 -7.30 -2.39
CA LEU A 24 -1.13 -6.25 -3.29
C LEU A 24 0.38 -6.24 -3.38
N SER A 25 0.90 -6.01 -4.59
CA SER A 25 2.30 -5.65 -4.75
C SER A 25 2.55 -4.30 -4.11
N GLY A 26 3.78 -4.02 -3.73
CA GLY A 26 4.15 -2.72 -3.18
C GLY A 26 3.79 -1.59 -4.12
N GLN A 27 3.07 -0.60 -3.62
CA GLN A 27 2.66 0.55 -4.40
C GLN A 27 3.60 1.71 -4.16
N VAL A 28 3.99 2.38 -5.23
CA VAL A 28 4.92 3.52 -5.21
C VAL A 28 4.28 4.72 -5.91
N PRO A 29 4.71 5.95 -5.58
CA PRO A 29 4.18 7.14 -6.25
C PRO A 29 4.77 7.29 -7.66
N ASP A 30 4.03 7.97 -8.52
CA ASP A 30 4.48 8.29 -9.89
C ASP A 30 4.72 9.78 -10.10
N GLN A 31 3.96 10.65 -9.44
CA GLN A 31 3.93 12.08 -9.72
C GLN A 31 4.36 12.96 -8.55
N ALA A 32 3.93 12.63 -7.34
CA ALA A 32 4.17 13.49 -6.19
C ALA A 32 5.65 13.50 -5.78
N GLU A 33 6.11 14.63 -5.24
CA GLU A 33 7.52 14.84 -4.93
C GLU A 33 7.82 14.81 -3.43
N ASP A 34 6.92 15.32 -2.58
CA ASP A 34 7.14 15.34 -1.14
C ASP A 34 6.49 14.14 -0.45
N ILE A 35 6.88 13.90 0.80
CA ILE A 35 6.42 12.72 1.53
C ILE A 35 4.90 12.71 1.75
N HIS A 36 4.29 13.85 2.04
CA HIS A 36 2.83 13.92 2.21
C HIS A 36 2.11 13.56 0.92
N GLY A 37 2.52 14.17 -0.18
CA GLY A 37 1.93 13.92 -1.51
C GLY A 37 2.17 12.49 -1.97
N GLN A 38 3.38 11.97 -1.80
CA GLN A 38 3.69 10.59 -2.18
C GLN A 38 2.86 9.59 -1.38
N THR A 39 2.71 9.81 -0.09
CA THR A 39 1.91 8.91 0.75
C THR A 39 0.44 8.94 0.32
N ARG A 40 -0.12 10.12 0.05
CA ARG A 40 -1.51 10.22 -0.45
C ARG A 40 -1.68 9.50 -1.77
N GLU A 41 -0.72 9.67 -2.68
CA GLU A 41 -0.78 9.02 -3.99
C GLU A 41 -0.74 7.50 -3.87
N VAL A 42 0.15 6.97 -3.04
CA VAL A 42 0.26 5.52 -2.80
C VAL A 42 -1.03 4.98 -2.20
N LEU A 43 -1.60 5.68 -1.22
CA LEU A 43 -2.83 5.24 -0.58
C LEU A 43 -4.03 5.28 -1.55
N ALA A 44 -4.07 6.25 -2.46
CA ALA A 44 -5.10 6.30 -3.50
C ALA A 44 -4.98 5.10 -4.46
N LYS A 45 -3.76 4.70 -4.81
CA LYS A 45 -3.54 3.50 -5.63
C LYS A 45 -4.01 2.25 -4.90
N ILE A 46 -3.74 2.15 -3.61
CA ILE A 46 -4.19 1.02 -2.79
C ILE A 46 -5.73 0.98 -2.75
N ASP A 47 -6.38 2.13 -2.53
CA ASP A 47 -7.86 2.20 -2.56
C ASP A 47 -8.41 1.67 -3.88
N ALA A 48 -7.84 2.08 -5.01
CA ALA A 48 -8.31 1.66 -6.33
C ALA A 48 -8.12 0.17 -6.56
N LEU A 49 -6.96 -0.38 -6.20
CA LEU A 49 -6.69 -1.81 -6.37
C LEU A 49 -7.56 -2.67 -5.46
N LEU A 50 -7.78 -2.25 -4.21
CA LEU A 50 -8.66 -2.96 -3.30
C LEU A 50 -10.09 -2.98 -3.84
N ALA A 51 -10.59 -1.86 -4.36
CA ALA A 51 -11.92 -1.80 -4.95
C ALA A 51 -12.05 -2.77 -6.13
N GLU A 52 -11.06 -2.78 -7.00
CA GLU A 52 -11.04 -3.69 -8.16
C GLU A 52 -11.02 -5.15 -7.72
N ALA A 53 -10.38 -5.45 -6.60
CA ALA A 53 -10.27 -6.81 -6.06
C ALA A 53 -11.46 -7.21 -5.18
N GLY A 54 -12.46 -6.35 -5.01
CA GLY A 54 -13.62 -6.65 -4.17
C GLY A 54 -13.37 -6.45 -2.67
N SER A 55 -12.48 -5.54 -2.33
CA SER A 55 -12.13 -5.22 -0.95
C SER A 55 -12.18 -3.72 -0.72
N ARG A 56 -11.73 -3.28 0.42
CA ARG A 56 -11.66 -1.86 0.80
C ARG A 56 -10.75 -1.69 2.00
N LYS A 57 -10.35 -0.45 2.30
CA LYS A 57 -9.35 -0.20 3.35
C LYS A 57 -9.77 -0.67 4.74
N GLU A 58 -11.06 -0.70 5.04
CA GLU A 58 -11.57 -1.24 6.32
C GLU A 58 -11.25 -2.72 6.49
N ARG A 59 -10.91 -3.40 5.42
CA ARG A 59 -10.66 -4.84 5.44
C ARG A 59 -9.18 -5.19 5.26
N ILE A 60 -8.28 -4.22 5.34
CA ILE A 60 -6.84 -4.49 5.32
C ILE A 60 -6.47 -5.21 6.61
N LEU A 61 -5.76 -6.32 6.47
CA LEU A 61 -5.33 -7.16 7.61
C LEU A 61 -3.93 -6.78 8.07
N SER A 62 -3.02 -6.55 7.12
CA SER A 62 -1.65 -6.17 7.45
C SER A 62 -1.09 -5.24 6.40
N ALA A 63 -0.17 -4.38 6.82
CA ALA A 63 0.53 -3.46 5.94
C ALA A 63 2.00 -3.43 6.29
N THR A 64 2.86 -3.35 5.28
CA THR A 64 4.28 -3.08 5.46
C THR A 64 4.61 -1.80 4.72
N ILE A 65 5.24 -0.87 5.43
CA ILE A 65 5.62 0.43 4.90
C ILE A 65 7.13 0.52 4.85
N TYR A 66 7.65 0.90 3.68
CA TYR A 66 9.07 1.10 3.44
C TYR A 66 9.31 2.60 3.24
N LEU A 67 10.18 3.18 4.04
CA LEU A 67 10.56 4.59 3.93
C LEU A 67 12.02 4.70 3.55
N LYS A 68 12.34 5.56 2.59
CA LYS A 68 13.72 5.79 2.20
C LYS A 68 14.52 6.42 3.35
N ASP A 69 13.90 7.30 4.12
CA ASP A 69 14.53 7.96 5.26
C ASP A 69 13.52 7.99 6.42
N ILE A 70 13.56 6.97 7.25
CA ILE A 70 12.56 6.80 8.31
C ILE A 70 12.68 7.89 9.38
N ALA A 71 13.88 8.32 9.70
CA ALA A 71 14.09 9.37 10.70
C ALA A 71 13.44 10.69 10.27
N ARG A 72 13.53 11.01 8.97
CA ARG A 72 12.95 12.25 8.43
C ARG A 72 11.46 12.18 8.23
N ASP A 73 10.95 11.02 7.75
CA ASP A 73 9.60 10.96 7.16
C ASP A 73 8.56 10.19 7.99
N PHE A 74 8.97 9.57 9.11
CA PHE A 74 8.06 8.72 9.88
C PHE A 74 6.83 9.50 10.40
N ALA A 75 7.05 10.69 10.97
CA ALA A 75 5.95 11.49 11.52
C ALA A 75 4.98 11.94 10.42
N ALA A 76 5.51 12.38 9.27
CA ALA A 76 4.68 12.83 8.15
C ALA A 76 3.88 11.67 7.55
N LEU A 77 4.51 10.50 7.40
CA LEU A 77 3.83 9.27 6.95
C LEU A 77 2.66 8.94 7.88
N ASN A 78 2.90 8.94 9.18
CA ASN A 78 1.86 8.62 10.17
C ASN A 78 0.70 9.60 10.13
N GLU A 79 0.95 10.88 9.89
CA GLU A 79 -0.09 11.90 9.78
C GLU A 79 -1.06 11.57 8.64
N VAL A 80 -0.54 11.28 7.45
CA VAL A 80 -1.37 10.94 6.28
C VAL A 80 -2.07 9.60 6.48
N TRP A 81 -1.35 8.61 6.99
CA TRP A 81 -1.87 7.27 7.26
C TRP A 81 -3.08 7.32 8.21
N THR A 82 -2.94 8.06 9.31
CA THR A 82 -4.01 8.18 10.31
C THR A 82 -5.23 8.88 9.75
N GLN A 83 -5.04 9.93 8.92
CA GLN A 83 -6.15 10.62 8.27
C GLN A 83 -6.88 9.74 7.27
N TRP A 84 -6.15 8.82 6.62
CA TRP A 84 -6.71 7.93 5.59
C TRP A 84 -7.53 6.79 6.20
N LEU A 85 -7.09 6.24 7.33
CA LEU A 85 -7.76 5.10 7.95
C LEU A 85 -9.05 5.51 8.66
N PRO A 86 -10.12 4.69 8.52
CA PRO A 86 -11.30 4.88 9.36
C PRO A 86 -10.96 4.61 10.83
N THR A 87 -11.56 5.35 11.72
CA THR A 87 -11.34 5.19 13.16
C THR A 87 -11.65 3.76 13.61
N GLY A 88 -10.73 3.16 14.35
CA GLY A 88 -10.92 1.82 14.89
C GLY A 88 -10.66 0.68 13.91
N GLN A 89 -10.21 0.99 12.68
CA GLN A 89 -10.03 0.01 11.62
C GLN A 89 -8.56 -0.18 11.21
N ALA A 90 -7.61 0.21 12.04
CA ALA A 90 -6.20 0.11 11.69
C ALA A 90 -5.75 -1.35 11.57
N PRO A 91 -5.03 -1.70 10.50
CA PRO A 91 -4.46 -3.05 10.37
C PRO A 91 -3.22 -3.22 11.23
N SER A 92 -2.72 -4.45 11.32
CA SER A 92 -1.36 -4.63 11.82
C SER A 92 -0.40 -3.94 10.84
N ARG A 93 0.70 -3.37 11.34
CA ARG A 93 1.62 -2.59 10.50
C ARG A 93 3.06 -2.74 10.95
N THR A 94 3.97 -2.83 9.98
CA THR A 94 5.41 -2.77 10.18
C THR A 94 5.96 -1.66 9.28
N THR A 95 6.84 -0.81 9.83
CA THR A 95 7.48 0.25 9.07
C THR A 95 8.98 0.12 9.20
N VAL A 96 9.69 0.09 8.06
CA VAL A 96 11.15 -0.07 8.02
C VAL A 96 11.75 0.92 7.03
N GLN A 97 13.05 1.17 7.16
CA GLN A 97 13.80 1.95 6.19
C GLN A 97 14.38 1.03 5.14
N ALA A 98 14.32 1.41 3.88
CA ALA A 98 14.86 0.60 2.78
C ALA A 98 15.25 1.47 1.59
N GLU A 99 16.22 1.01 0.82
CA GLU A 99 16.46 1.55 -0.51
C GLU A 99 15.28 1.17 -1.41
N LEU A 100 14.77 2.13 -2.17
CA LEU A 100 13.64 1.90 -3.06
C LEU A 100 14.11 1.91 -4.52
N ALA A 101 13.27 1.39 -5.42
CA ALA A 101 13.70 1.10 -6.79
C ALA A 101 14.10 2.34 -7.60
N ARG A 102 13.49 3.50 -7.29
CA ARG A 102 13.84 4.76 -7.96
C ARG A 102 14.29 5.79 -6.93
N PRO A 103 15.30 6.63 -7.24
CA PRO A 103 15.82 7.60 -6.25
C PRO A 103 14.78 8.60 -5.74
N SER A 104 13.77 8.92 -6.54
CA SER A 104 12.74 9.90 -6.16
C SER A 104 11.65 9.31 -5.25
N VAL A 105 11.59 7.99 -5.09
CA VAL A 105 10.55 7.34 -4.27
C VAL A 105 10.95 7.41 -2.80
N LEU A 106 10.08 8.00 -1.99
CA LEU A 106 10.30 8.15 -0.54
C LEU A 106 9.52 7.13 0.27
N VAL A 107 8.46 6.53 -0.30
CA VAL A 107 7.60 5.59 0.41
C VAL A 107 7.07 4.53 -0.54
N GLU A 108 7.01 3.30 -0.04
CA GLU A 108 6.35 2.17 -0.72
C GLU A 108 5.52 1.43 0.31
N ILE A 109 4.30 1.03 -0.05
CA ILE A 109 3.40 0.33 0.88
C ILE A 109 2.83 -0.90 0.20
N THR A 110 2.88 -2.04 0.91
CA THR A 110 2.23 -3.27 0.48
C THR A 110 1.23 -3.71 1.55
N VAL A 111 0.10 -4.26 1.12
CA VAL A 111 -0.95 -4.69 2.05
C VAL A 111 -1.50 -6.05 1.69
N VAL A 112 -2.05 -6.73 2.71
CA VAL A 112 -2.87 -7.91 2.55
C VAL A 112 -4.25 -7.57 3.12
N ALA A 113 -5.31 -7.89 2.39
CA ALA A 113 -6.67 -7.55 2.77
C ALA A 113 -7.60 -8.75 2.66
N ALA A 114 -8.74 -8.69 3.31
CA ALA A 114 -9.81 -9.65 3.14
C ALA A 114 -10.79 -9.13 2.09
N ARG A 115 -11.41 -10.04 1.33
CA ARG A 115 -12.45 -9.71 0.35
C ARG A 115 -13.69 -10.60 0.54
N GLY A 116 -14.74 -10.26 -0.11
CA GLY A 116 -16.00 -11.00 -0.06
C GLY A 116 -17.05 -10.27 0.76
#